data_d75c0a3a59b41edf5bf2248e38bce83e
#
_entry.id   d75c0a3a59b41edf5bf2248e38bce83e
#
_cell.length_a   1.000
_cell.length_b   1.000
_cell.length_c   1.000
_cell.angle_alpha   90.00
_cell.angle_beta   90.00
_cell.angle_gamma   90.00
#
_symmetry.space_group_name_H-M   'P 1'
#
loop_
_entity.id
_entity.type
_entity.pdbx_description
1 polymer ?
#
loop_
_entity_poly.entity_id
_entity_poly.type
_entity_poly.pdbx_seq_one_letter_code
_entity_poly.pdbx_strand_id
1 'polypeptide(L)'
;MAAHSFTLVPAAYVYLLRPDPGAMGGEAGAVSSATQVLLQLRRNTGYMDGHWACGASGHVEAAESVLETAVRETDEELGIGVEAKDLSALTAMHRTNDLGGAALEQRIDLFFTLRTWAGTPAVREPAKNAGLRWFSLTDLPEAVPPHERHVLELLAASLDGGKPVPPIIGFGFDEGQDIDHYGVALPH
;
A
#
# COMPACT_ATOMS: atom_id res chain seq x y z
N MET A 1 -11.71 35.08 -14.39
CA MET A 1 -11.52 34.15 -13.27
C MET A 1 -10.45 33.16 -13.70
N ALA A 2 -9.28 33.16 -13.05
CA ALA A 2 -8.29 32.12 -13.31
C ALA A 2 -8.90 30.78 -12.90
N ALA A 3 -8.93 29.83 -13.82
CA ALA A 3 -9.31 28.46 -13.48
C ALA A 3 -8.29 27.96 -12.45
N HIS A 4 -8.73 27.70 -11.24
CA HIS A 4 -7.90 26.98 -10.26
C HIS A 4 -7.68 25.60 -10.84
N SER A 5 -6.47 25.31 -11.34
CA SER A 5 -6.10 23.96 -11.75
C SER A 5 -6.00 23.11 -10.48
N PHE A 6 -6.89 22.15 -10.35
CA PHE A 6 -6.82 21.14 -9.32
C PHE A 6 -5.85 20.04 -9.78
N THR A 7 -4.89 19.70 -8.96
CA THR A 7 -3.87 18.70 -9.30
C THR A 7 -3.92 17.57 -8.30
N LEU A 8 -4.06 16.34 -8.79
CA LEU A 8 -3.90 15.11 -8.01
C LEU A 8 -2.45 14.63 -8.15
N VAL A 9 -1.87 14.17 -7.04
CA VAL A 9 -0.56 13.52 -7.03
C VAL A 9 -0.76 12.03 -7.24
N PRO A 10 -0.33 11.44 -8.36
CA PRO A 10 -0.44 10.01 -8.60
C PRO A 10 0.67 9.25 -7.90
N ALA A 11 0.34 8.06 -7.35
CA ALA A 11 1.30 7.14 -6.75
C ALA A 11 0.95 5.69 -7.07
N ALA A 12 1.97 4.83 -7.15
CA ALA A 12 1.82 3.38 -7.28
C ALA A 12 2.10 2.70 -5.94
N TYR A 13 1.32 1.66 -5.63
CA TYR A 13 1.46 0.80 -4.46
C TYR A 13 1.46 -0.66 -4.91
N VAL A 14 2.47 -1.44 -4.53
CA VAL A 14 2.59 -2.84 -4.93
C VAL A 14 2.59 -3.76 -3.71
N TYR A 15 1.48 -4.46 -3.48
CA TYR A 15 1.39 -5.49 -2.45
C TYR A 15 1.93 -6.82 -2.98
N LEU A 16 3.11 -7.22 -2.49
CA LEU A 16 3.63 -8.56 -2.72
C LEU A 16 2.83 -9.53 -1.87
N LEU A 17 2.25 -10.56 -2.51
CA LEU A 17 1.45 -11.57 -1.85
C LEU A 17 2.08 -12.95 -2.05
N ARG A 18 2.08 -13.76 -1.00
CA ARG A 18 2.51 -15.17 -1.07
C ARG A 18 1.59 -16.07 -0.26
N PRO A 19 1.54 -17.38 -0.53
CA PRO A 19 0.96 -18.34 0.39
C PRO A 19 1.66 -18.28 1.75
N ASP A 20 0.91 -18.44 2.84
CA ASP A 20 1.50 -18.60 4.16
C ASP A 20 2.16 -19.99 4.25
N PRO A 21 3.48 -20.07 4.50
CA PRO A 21 4.16 -21.36 4.65
C PRO A 21 3.61 -22.22 5.79
N GLY A 22 3.01 -21.60 6.83
CA GLY A 22 2.41 -22.27 7.97
C GLY A 22 1.02 -22.86 7.69
N ALA A 23 0.31 -22.33 6.69
CA ALA A 23 -1.03 -22.80 6.32
C ALA A 23 -1.03 -24.06 5.43
N MET A 24 0.14 -24.48 4.94
CA MET A 24 0.32 -25.65 4.08
C MET A 24 0.27 -26.96 4.85
N GLY A 25 -0.88 -27.34 5.43
CA GLY A 25 -1.04 -28.61 6.16
C GLY A 25 -2.22 -28.67 7.12
N GLY A 26 -2.99 -27.59 7.21
CA GLY A 26 -4.21 -27.53 8.05
C GLY A 26 -5.51 -27.77 7.25
N GLU A 27 -6.63 -27.89 7.98
CA GLU A 27 -7.97 -27.85 7.36
C GLU A 27 -8.12 -26.59 6.53
N ALA A 28 -8.92 -26.66 5.44
CA ALA A 28 -9.15 -25.55 4.51
C ALA A 28 -9.75 -24.33 5.28
N GLY A 29 -8.87 -23.47 5.75
CA GLY A 29 -9.21 -22.17 6.32
C GLY A 29 -9.56 -21.14 5.24
N ALA A 30 -9.92 -19.94 5.66
CA ALA A 30 -10.15 -18.83 4.75
C ALA A 30 -8.89 -18.54 3.91
N VAL A 31 -9.07 -18.17 2.63
CA VAL A 31 -7.95 -17.90 1.71
C VAL A 31 -7.11 -16.72 2.20
N SER A 32 -7.74 -15.74 2.84
CA SER A 32 -7.07 -14.58 3.41
C SER A 32 -6.08 -14.95 4.52
N SER A 33 -6.45 -15.91 5.41
CA SER A 33 -5.57 -16.38 6.48
C SER A 33 -4.39 -17.20 5.95
N ALA A 34 -4.55 -17.83 4.77
CA ALA A 34 -3.47 -18.53 4.08
C ALA A 34 -2.65 -17.65 3.13
N THR A 35 -2.90 -16.33 3.14
CA THR A 35 -2.19 -15.36 2.29
C THR A 35 -1.43 -14.35 3.17
N GLN A 36 -0.15 -14.16 2.87
CA GLN A 36 0.68 -13.13 3.50
C GLN A 36 0.96 -11.98 2.54
N VAL A 37 1.03 -10.77 3.09
CA VAL A 37 1.49 -9.55 2.43
C VAL A 37 2.85 -9.12 3.00
N LEU A 38 3.75 -8.64 2.14
CA LEU A 38 5.01 -8.03 2.55
C LEU A 38 4.78 -6.56 2.88
N LEU A 39 5.14 -6.16 4.11
CA LEU A 39 5.13 -4.76 4.53
C LEU A 39 6.54 -4.32 4.94
N GLN A 40 6.80 -3.01 4.82
CA GLN A 40 8.03 -2.34 5.25
C GLN A 40 7.76 -1.45 6.47
N LEU A 41 8.69 -1.45 7.42
CA LEU A 41 8.63 -0.57 8.59
C LEU A 41 9.24 0.79 8.24
N ARG A 42 8.38 1.82 8.11
CA ARG A 42 8.80 3.18 7.75
C ARG A 42 9.61 3.83 8.86
N ARG A 43 10.62 4.61 8.48
CA ARG A 43 11.39 5.47 9.39
C ARG A 43 12.02 6.64 8.66
N ASN A 44 12.19 7.77 9.34
CA ASN A 44 12.86 8.98 8.86
C ASN A 44 12.30 9.52 7.53
N THR A 45 11.03 9.27 7.24
CA THR A 45 10.36 9.74 6.03
C THR A 45 9.55 11.01 6.28
N GLY A 46 9.29 11.32 7.55
CA GLY A 46 8.44 12.45 7.96
C GLY A 46 6.94 12.18 7.79
N TYR A 47 6.56 10.99 7.32
CA TYR A 47 5.17 10.59 7.15
C TYR A 47 4.97 9.14 7.57
N MET A 48 4.07 8.89 8.53
CA MET A 48 3.73 7.56 9.04
C MET A 48 4.97 6.74 9.49
N ASP A 49 5.97 7.39 10.07
CA ASP A 49 7.13 6.70 10.63
C ASP A 49 6.70 5.78 11.78
N GLY A 50 7.29 4.59 11.85
CA GLY A 50 6.88 3.54 12.78
C GLY A 50 5.69 2.69 12.31
N HIS A 51 5.09 2.99 11.15
CA HIS A 51 4.02 2.18 10.55
C HIS A 51 4.59 1.14 9.59
N TRP A 52 3.90 0.01 9.50
CA TRP A 52 4.11 -1.03 8.51
C TRP A 52 3.31 -0.68 7.25
N ALA A 53 3.98 -0.19 6.23
CA ALA A 53 3.39 0.26 4.98
C ALA A 53 3.63 -0.73 3.84
N CYS A 54 3.04 -0.47 2.69
CA CYS A 54 3.26 -1.22 1.46
C CYS A 54 4.74 -1.48 1.20
N GLY A 55 5.07 -2.70 0.76
CA GLY A 55 6.45 -3.10 0.54
C GLY A 55 7.18 -2.27 -0.52
N ALA A 56 6.46 -1.80 -1.54
CA ALA A 56 6.99 -0.89 -2.56
C ALA A 56 5.92 0.13 -2.95
N SER A 57 6.27 1.43 -2.86
CA SER A 57 5.35 2.51 -3.21
C SER A 57 6.09 3.82 -3.51
N GLY A 58 5.63 4.55 -4.52
CA GLY A 58 6.19 5.86 -4.84
C GLY A 58 5.36 6.66 -5.82
N HIS A 59 5.73 7.93 -5.95
CA HIS A 59 5.08 8.86 -6.87
C HIS A 59 5.42 8.55 -8.32
N VAL A 60 4.43 8.77 -9.18
CA VAL A 60 4.66 8.73 -10.63
C VAL A 60 5.48 9.95 -11.02
N GLU A 61 6.60 9.72 -11.69
CA GLU A 61 7.49 10.78 -12.18
C GLU A 61 7.05 11.29 -13.56
N ALA A 62 7.60 12.45 -13.95
CA ALA A 62 7.33 13.02 -15.28
C ALA A 62 7.79 12.05 -16.38
N ALA A 63 6.94 11.85 -17.38
CA ALA A 63 7.15 10.94 -18.51
C ALA A 63 7.19 9.44 -18.14
N GLU A 64 6.70 9.06 -16.98
CA GLU A 64 6.57 7.69 -16.49
C GLU A 64 5.08 7.30 -16.41
N SER A 65 4.74 6.09 -16.78
CA SER A 65 3.42 5.52 -16.50
C SER A 65 3.37 4.93 -15.09
N VAL A 66 2.19 4.79 -14.53
CA VAL A 66 2.01 4.17 -13.21
C VAL A 66 2.54 2.73 -13.15
N LEU A 67 2.52 2.00 -14.27
CA LEU A 67 3.08 0.64 -14.33
C LEU A 67 4.61 0.66 -14.31
N GLU A 68 5.24 1.64 -14.98
CA GLU A 68 6.69 1.85 -14.92
C GLU A 68 7.12 2.26 -13.53
N THR A 69 6.37 3.16 -12.88
CA THR A 69 6.58 3.52 -11.46
C THR A 69 6.52 2.27 -10.57
N ALA A 70 5.49 1.44 -10.70
CA ALA A 70 5.35 0.23 -9.89
C ALA A 70 6.54 -0.74 -10.06
N VAL A 71 7.04 -0.89 -11.27
CA VAL A 71 8.24 -1.72 -11.57
C VAL A 71 9.49 -1.09 -10.97
N ARG A 72 9.72 0.20 -11.18
CA ARG A 72 10.89 0.93 -10.67
C ARG A 72 10.95 0.91 -9.15
N GLU A 73 9.87 1.29 -8.47
CA GLU A 73 9.80 1.30 -7.00
C GLU A 73 10.02 -0.09 -6.39
N THR A 74 9.53 -1.14 -7.06
CA THR A 74 9.74 -2.51 -6.59
C THR A 74 11.22 -2.91 -6.66
N ASP A 75 11.96 -2.48 -7.68
CA ASP A 75 13.41 -2.71 -7.76
C ASP A 75 14.18 -1.81 -6.77
N GLU A 76 13.85 -0.52 -6.70
CA GLU A 76 14.54 0.46 -5.85
C GLU A 76 14.37 0.14 -4.36
N GLU A 77 13.16 -0.16 -3.89
CA GLU A 77 12.87 -0.39 -2.47
C GLU A 77 13.16 -1.83 -2.01
N LEU A 78 12.94 -2.82 -2.90
CA LEU A 78 13.02 -4.25 -2.55
C LEU A 78 14.13 -5.03 -3.26
N GLY A 79 14.69 -4.50 -4.35
CA GLY A 79 15.74 -5.16 -5.13
C GLY A 79 15.29 -6.42 -5.83
N ILE A 80 14.04 -6.49 -6.27
CA ILE A 80 13.48 -7.63 -7.00
C ILE A 80 13.08 -7.23 -8.41
N GLY A 81 13.30 -8.14 -9.36
CA GLY A 81 12.91 -7.94 -10.76
C GLY A 81 11.45 -8.32 -10.99
N VAL A 82 10.69 -7.41 -11.57
CA VAL A 82 9.28 -7.60 -11.98
C VAL A 82 9.06 -7.03 -13.36
N GLU A 83 8.07 -7.56 -14.07
CA GLU A 83 7.60 -6.99 -15.34
C GLU A 83 6.18 -6.45 -15.17
N ALA A 84 5.82 -5.41 -15.90
CA ALA A 84 4.48 -4.81 -15.82
C ALA A 84 3.33 -5.81 -16.03
N LYS A 85 3.56 -6.85 -16.82
CA LYS A 85 2.59 -7.95 -17.06
C LYS A 85 2.30 -8.81 -15.83
N ASP A 86 3.20 -8.81 -14.83
CA ASP A 86 3.08 -9.59 -13.59
C ASP A 86 2.26 -8.83 -12.53
N LEU A 87 2.05 -7.53 -12.74
CA LEU A 87 1.23 -6.69 -11.89
C LEU A 87 -0.25 -6.93 -12.19
N SER A 88 -1.04 -7.16 -11.16
CA SER A 88 -2.50 -7.23 -11.25
C SER A 88 -3.10 -5.99 -10.61
N ALA A 89 -3.85 -5.19 -11.37
CA ALA A 89 -4.54 -4.03 -10.84
C ALA A 89 -5.55 -4.46 -9.75
N LEU A 90 -5.52 -3.80 -8.60
CA LEU A 90 -6.41 -4.07 -7.47
C LEU A 90 -7.49 -3.01 -7.35
N THR A 91 -7.10 -1.76 -7.17
CA THR A 91 -8.03 -0.63 -7.04
C THR A 91 -7.31 0.70 -7.28
N ALA A 92 -8.05 1.73 -7.62
CA ALA A 92 -7.62 3.11 -7.56
C ALA A 92 -8.28 3.80 -6.37
N MET A 93 -7.52 4.53 -5.57
CA MET A 93 -8.04 5.27 -4.43
C MET A 93 -7.83 6.76 -4.62
N HIS A 94 -8.93 7.52 -4.69
CA HIS A 94 -8.90 8.96 -4.54
C HIS A 94 -8.94 9.29 -3.05
N ARG A 95 -7.87 9.86 -2.51
CA ARG A 95 -7.82 10.18 -1.08
C ARG A 95 -7.41 11.61 -0.79
N THR A 96 -7.81 12.07 0.38
CA THR A 96 -7.32 13.29 1.01
C THR A 96 -6.74 12.96 2.38
N ASN A 97 -5.73 13.71 2.81
CA ASN A 97 -5.14 13.55 4.14
C ASN A 97 -5.83 14.44 5.18
N ASP A 98 -6.58 15.47 4.74
CA ASP A 98 -7.18 16.46 5.62
C ASP A 98 -8.54 16.87 5.06
N LEU A 99 -9.59 16.73 5.87
CA LEU A 99 -10.97 17.10 5.54
C LEU A 99 -11.22 18.61 5.55
N GLY A 100 -10.35 19.40 6.18
CA GLY A 100 -10.57 20.82 6.42
C GLY A 100 -9.41 21.73 6.02
N GLY A 101 -8.30 21.17 5.55
CA GLY A 101 -7.06 21.91 5.34
C GLY A 101 -7.05 22.85 4.14
N ALA A 102 -6.35 23.96 4.29
CA ALA A 102 -6.22 24.98 3.25
C ALA A 102 -5.32 24.58 2.07
N ALA A 103 -4.51 23.54 2.22
CA ALA A 103 -3.58 23.01 1.21
C ALA A 103 -3.68 21.49 1.18
N LEU A 104 -4.82 21.01 0.70
CA LEU A 104 -5.09 19.57 0.60
C LEU A 104 -4.16 18.92 -0.39
N GLU A 105 -3.33 18.01 0.08
CA GLU A 105 -2.66 17.06 -0.76
C GLU A 105 -3.64 15.95 -1.11
N GLN A 106 -4.39 16.14 -2.17
CA GLN A 106 -5.22 15.06 -2.70
C GLN A 106 -4.41 14.20 -3.63
N ARG A 107 -4.64 12.90 -3.53
CA ARG A 107 -3.89 11.87 -4.25
C ARG A 107 -4.80 10.95 -5.03
N ILE A 108 -4.22 10.34 -6.04
CA ILE A 108 -4.75 9.15 -6.68
C ILE A 108 -3.72 8.03 -6.53
N ASP A 109 -3.98 7.12 -5.60
CA ASP A 109 -3.13 5.97 -5.33
C ASP A 109 -3.65 4.76 -6.13
N LEU A 110 -2.78 4.16 -6.94
CA LEU A 110 -3.10 3.00 -7.74
C LEU A 110 -2.46 1.77 -7.11
N PHE A 111 -3.29 0.86 -6.63
CA PHE A 111 -2.86 -0.34 -5.94
C PHE A 111 -2.79 -1.53 -6.89
N PHE A 112 -1.69 -2.27 -6.78
CA PHE A 112 -1.44 -3.50 -7.51
C PHE A 112 -1.16 -4.65 -6.53
N THR A 113 -1.43 -5.87 -6.97
CA THR A 113 -0.93 -7.08 -6.32
C THR A 113 0.11 -7.74 -7.20
N LEU A 114 1.12 -8.35 -6.58
CA LEU A 114 2.20 -9.06 -7.22
C LEU A 114 2.38 -10.42 -6.53
N ARG A 115 2.34 -11.52 -7.30
CA ARG A 115 2.46 -12.89 -6.78
C ARG A 115 3.68 -13.62 -7.29
N THR A 116 4.34 -13.09 -8.32
CA THR A 116 5.53 -13.68 -8.94
C THR A 116 6.57 -12.59 -9.19
N TRP A 117 7.81 -12.86 -8.83
CA TRP A 117 8.95 -11.95 -9.03
C TRP A 117 10.25 -12.74 -9.07
N ALA A 118 11.33 -12.11 -9.56
CA ALA A 118 12.67 -12.66 -9.53
C ALA A 118 13.47 -12.09 -8.36
N GLY A 119 14.21 -12.93 -7.66
CA GLY A 119 15.04 -12.52 -6.51
C GLY A 119 14.36 -12.69 -5.16
N THR A 120 14.97 -12.12 -4.13
CA THR A 120 14.46 -12.15 -2.76
C THR A 120 14.31 -10.71 -2.27
N PRO A 121 13.10 -10.28 -1.83
CA PRO A 121 12.90 -8.95 -1.31
C PRO A 121 13.83 -8.64 -0.13
N ALA A 122 14.53 -7.52 -0.20
CA ALA A 122 15.44 -7.05 0.84
C ALA A 122 15.34 -5.53 0.97
N VAL A 123 15.65 -5.01 2.17
CA VAL A 123 15.70 -3.55 2.39
C VAL A 123 16.81 -2.95 1.54
N ARG A 124 16.46 -2.09 0.60
CA ARG A 124 17.42 -1.38 -0.27
C ARG A 124 17.66 0.05 0.20
N GLU A 125 16.68 0.66 0.84
CA GLU A 125 16.78 2.01 1.40
C GLU A 125 16.79 1.99 2.95
N PRO A 126 17.88 1.55 3.61
CA PRO A 126 17.89 1.41 5.07
C PRO A 126 17.76 2.74 5.83
N ALA A 127 17.90 3.87 5.17
CA ALA A 127 17.64 5.18 5.77
C ALA A 127 16.15 5.42 6.00
N LYS A 128 15.27 4.91 5.13
CA LYS A 128 13.82 5.11 5.16
C LYS A 128 13.03 3.86 5.61
N ASN A 129 13.65 2.69 5.58
CA ASN A 129 13.04 1.39 5.86
C ASN A 129 13.82 0.68 6.96
N ALA A 130 13.17 0.43 8.10
CA ALA A 130 13.76 -0.23 9.26
C ALA A 130 13.70 -1.76 9.19
N GLY A 131 12.93 -2.32 8.26
CA GLY A 131 12.79 -3.76 8.08
C GLY A 131 11.64 -4.15 7.19
N LEU A 132 11.68 -5.39 6.70
CA LEU A 132 10.62 -6.03 5.93
C LEU A 132 10.07 -7.21 6.72
N ARG A 133 8.74 -7.40 6.67
CA ARG A 133 8.10 -8.55 7.31
C ARG A 133 6.86 -8.98 6.54
N TRP A 134 6.65 -10.29 6.51
CA TRP A 134 5.43 -10.91 6.01
C TRP A 134 4.39 -10.99 7.12
N PHE A 135 3.17 -10.54 6.83
CA PHE A 135 2.03 -10.59 7.75
C PHE A 135 0.87 -11.32 7.08
N SER A 136 0.13 -12.11 7.84
CA SER A 136 -1.16 -12.64 7.36
C SER A 136 -2.11 -11.48 7.07
N LEU A 137 -2.92 -11.59 6.03
CA LEU A 137 -3.96 -10.59 5.74
C LEU A 137 -5.02 -10.50 6.85
N THR A 138 -5.17 -11.55 7.67
CA THR A 138 -6.09 -11.58 8.82
C THR A 138 -5.43 -11.19 10.13
N ASP A 139 -4.10 -10.99 10.15
CA ASP A 139 -3.33 -10.60 11.34
C ASP A 139 -2.34 -9.50 10.99
N LEU A 140 -2.89 -8.37 10.53
CA LEU A 140 -2.09 -7.18 10.21
C LEU A 140 -1.64 -6.49 11.51
N PRO A 141 -0.42 -5.90 11.52
CA PRO A 141 0.04 -5.14 12.67
C PRO A 141 -0.86 -3.93 12.95
N GLU A 142 -0.95 -3.49 14.20
CA GLU A 142 -1.79 -2.36 14.59
C GLU A 142 -1.45 -1.08 13.82
N ALA A 143 -0.16 -0.77 13.69
CA ALA A 143 0.33 0.42 13.01
C ALA A 143 0.51 0.13 11.50
N VAL A 144 -0.58 0.20 10.72
CA VAL A 144 -0.59 0.24 9.25
C VAL A 144 -1.25 1.56 8.84
N PRO A 145 -0.74 2.29 7.81
CA PRO A 145 -1.41 3.49 7.34
C PRO A 145 -2.90 3.22 7.03
N PRO A 146 -3.84 4.05 7.51
CA PRO A 146 -5.28 3.74 7.46
C PRO A 146 -5.82 3.43 6.07
N HIS A 147 -5.40 4.20 5.07
CA HIS A 147 -5.79 4.01 3.68
C HIS A 147 -5.29 2.67 3.11
N GLU A 148 -4.06 2.26 3.47
CA GLU A 148 -3.50 0.97 3.07
C GLU A 148 -4.18 -0.19 3.79
N ARG A 149 -4.44 -0.04 5.11
CA ARG A 149 -5.19 -1.02 5.90
C ARG A 149 -6.56 -1.27 5.28
N HIS A 150 -7.28 -0.21 4.92
CA HIS A 150 -8.59 -0.32 4.29
C HIS A 150 -8.55 -1.16 3.00
N VAL A 151 -7.55 -0.96 2.15
CA VAL A 151 -7.38 -1.77 0.92
C VAL A 151 -7.06 -3.23 1.23
N LEU A 152 -6.19 -3.49 2.22
CA LEU A 152 -5.83 -4.85 2.63
C LEU A 152 -7.01 -5.60 3.24
N GLU A 153 -7.85 -4.94 4.03
CA GLU A 153 -9.08 -5.53 4.60
C GLU A 153 -10.10 -5.87 3.50
N LEU A 154 -10.29 -4.99 2.51
CA LEU A 154 -11.14 -5.27 1.35
C LEU A 154 -10.59 -6.45 0.52
N LEU A 155 -9.27 -6.53 0.36
CA LEU A 155 -8.62 -7.65 -0.33
C LEU A 155 -8.86 -8.96 0.43
N ALA A 156 -8.65 -8.96 1.75
CA ALA A 156 -8.89 -10.14 2.59
C ALA A 156 -10.34 -10.63 2.46
N ALA A 157 -11.31 -9.73 2.61
CA ALA A 157 -12.72 -10.05 2.47
C ALA A 157 -13.07 -10.61 1.07
N SER A 158 -12.47 -10.04 0.02
CA SER A 158 -12.66 -10.50 -1.36
C SER A 158 -12.11 -11.91 -1.58
N LEU A 159 -10.96 -12.24 -1.00
CA LEU A 159 -10.34 -13.57 -1.09
C LEU A 159 -11.19 -14.65 -0.40
N ASP A 160 -11.91 -14.28 0.64
CA ASP A 160 -12.79 -15.18 1.40
C ASP A 160 -14.21 -15.31 0.82
N GLY A 161 -14.38 -14.95 -0.45
CA GLY A 161 -15.65 -15.07 -1.14
C GLY A 161 -16.62 -13.90 -0.89
N GLY A 162 -16.13 -12.79 -0.32
CA GLY A 162 -16.85 -11.54 -0.21
C GLY A 162 -17.01 -10.84 -1.56
N LYS A 163 -17.46 -9.59 -1.51
CA LYS A 163 -17.56 -8.76 -2.71
C LYS A 163 -16.15 -8.50 -3.29
N PRO A 164 -16.00 -8.41 -4.60
CA PRO A 164 -14.76 -7.94 -5.21
C PRO A 164 -14.34 -6.58 -4.63
N VAL A 165 -13.05 -6.34 -4.54
CA VAL A 165 -12.53 -5.00 -4.18
C VAL A 165 -13.11 -3.97 -5.16
N PRO A 166 -13.70 -2.86 -4.69
CA PRO A 166 -14.21 -1.84 -5.58
C PRO A 166 -13.10 -1.32 -6.52
N PRO A 167 -13.39 -1.11 -7.81
CA PRO A 167 -12.36 -0.62 -8.74
C PRO A 167 -11.89 0.81 -8.42
N ILE A 168 -12.74 1.58 -7.72
CA ILE A 168 -12.44 2.94 -7.27
C ILE A 168 -12.92 3.09 -5.82
N ILE A 169 -12.08 3.69 -4.98
CA ILE A 169 -12.36 3.97 -3.56
C ILE A 169 -12.17 5.48 -3.34
N GLY A 170 -13.10 6.12 -2.61
CA GLY A 170 -12.89 7.41 -1.96
C GLY A 170 -12.44 7.18 -0.52
N PHE A 171 -11.41 7.89 -0.05
CA PHE A 171 -10.92 7.75 1.33
C PHE A 171 -10.51 9.10 1.93
N GLY A 172 -10.85 9.34 3.19
CA GLY A 172 -10.53 10.58 3.89
C GLY A 172 -11.54 11.70 3.66
N PHE A 173 -12.64 11.45 2.96
CA PHE A 173 -13.71 12.43 2.69
C PHE A 173 -14.87 12.33 3.67
N ASP A 174 -14.99 11.22 4.39
CA ASP A 174 -16.04 11.00 5.38
C ASP A 174 -15.48 11.15 6.80
N GLU A 175 -16.36 11.56 7.73
CA GLU A 175 -16.01 11.70 9.14
C GLU A 175 -15.46 10.37 9.71
N GLY A 176 -14.31 10.42 10.38
CA GLY A 176 -13.63 9.26 10.94
C GLY A 176 -12.63 8.56 9.98
N GLN A 177 -12.49 9.04 8.76
CA GLN A 177 -11.46 8.55 7.81
C GLN A 177 -10.22 9.45 7.76
N ASP A 178 -10.05 10.33 8.73
CA ASP A 178 -8.96 11.30 8.79
C ASP A 178 -7.62 10.60 9.05
N ILE A 179 -6.67 10.80 8.14
CA ILE A 179 -5.32 10.21 8.23
C ILE A 179 -4.46 10.95 9.25
N ASP A 180 -4.68 12.25 9.46
CA ASP A 180 -3.87 13.08 10.38
C ASP A 180 -4.06 12.70 11.85
N HIS A 181 -5.20 12.14 12.23
CA HIS A 181 -5.45 11.64 13.59
C HIS A 181 -4.64 10.39 13.96
N TYR A 182 -3.97 9.75 13.00
CA TYR A 182 -3.04 8.66 13.24
C TYR A 182 -1.59 9.12 13.40
N GLY A 183 -1.38 10.43 13.52
CA GLY A 183 -0.07 11.00 13.81
C GLY A 183 0.46 10.44 15.13
N VAL A 184 1.56 9.69 15.07
CA VAL A 184 2.35 9.36 16.24
C VAL A 184 2.76 10.69 16.89
N ALA A 185 2.31 10.92 18.11
CA ALA A 185 2.81 12.04 18.91
C ALA A 185 4.35 11.93 18.92
N LEU A 186 5.02 12.86 18.23
CA LEU A 186 6.47 12.94 18.29
C LEU A 186 6.84 13.14 19.75
N PRO A 187 7.73 12.31 20.34
CA PRO A 187 8.25 12.59 21.67
C PRO A 187 8.98 13.92 21.60
N HIS A 188 8.63 14.83 22.51
CA HIS A 188 9.27 16.13 22.69
C HIS A 188 10.73 15.98 23.09
#